data_436f3088743f9ad67ea0ce2a9878b1f0
#
_entry.id   436f3088743f9ad67ea0ce2a9878b1f0
#
_cell.length_a   1.000
_cell.length_b   1.000
_cell.length_c   1.000
_cell.angle_alpha   90.00
_cell.angle_beta   90.00
_cell.angle_gamma   90.00
#
_symmetry.space_group_name_H-M   'P 1'
#
loop_
_entity.id
_entity.type
_entity.pdbx_description
1 polymer ?
#
loop_
_entity_poly.entity_id
_entity_poly.type
_entity_poly.pdbx_seq_one_letter_code
_entity_poly.pdbx_strand_id
1 'polypeptide(L)'
;MNRESQGRWNWWGETDVEGKKYDGDKAKLYLLPPKSILEVGKVLTYGADKYDAENWRKVDDLQNRYTSAALRHIFAHMDGEADDEETGLSHLAHAMCCLLFK
;
A
#
# COMPACT_ATOMS: atom_id res chain seq x y z
N MET A 1 17.61 -18.56 -10.55
CA MET A 1 17.35 -18.99 -9.94
C MET A 1 17.52 -19.62 -9.56
N ASN A 2 17.38 -20.04 -9.62
CA ASN A 2 17.13 -20.74 -9.29
C ASN A 2 17.03 -21.15 -8.62
N ARG A 3 16.67 -21.40 -8.42
CA ARG A 3 16.42 -22.22 -7.75
C ARG A 3 16.60 -23.41 -8.21
N GLU A 4 16.83 -24.13 -8.40
CA GLU A 4 16.84 -25.12 -8.73
C GLU A 4 16.66 -25.98 -8.99
N SER A 5 16.71 -26.25 -9.40
CA SER A 5 16.41 -27.25 -9.48
C SER A 5 16.38 -28.27 -10.18
N GLN A 6 16.26 -28.90 -10.16
CA GLN A 6 15.79 -29.97 -10.54
C GLN A 6 14.58 -29.93 -11.24
N GLY A 7 13.70 -30.16 -11.56
CA GLY A 7 12.51 -29.89 -12.28
C GLY A 7 12.52 -28.52 -12.90
N ARG A 8 11.62 -28.20 -13.75
CA ARG A 8 11.56 -26.88 -14.36
C ARG A 8 10.91 -25.88 -13.41
N TRP A 9 11.41 -24.66 -13.42
CA TRP A 9 10.84 -23.61 -12.61
C TRP A 9 9.84 -22.81 -13.43
N ASN A 10 8.73 -22.52 -12.82
CA ASN A 10 7.72 -21.62 -13.37
C ASN A 10 8.01 -20.22 -12.87
N TRP A 11 7.44 -19.23 -13.53
CA TRP A 11 7.62 -17.84 -13.11
C TRP A 11 7.05 -17.58 -11.72
N TRP A 12 6.15 -18.42 -11.23
CA TRP A 12 5.60 -18.27 -9.87
C TRP A 12 6.40 -19.03 -8.82
N GLY A 13 7.54 -19.60 -9.20
CA GLY A 13 8.45 -20.18 -8.23
C GLY A 13 8.19 -21.62 -7.85
N GLU A 14 7.36 -22.33 -8.58
CA GLU A 14 7.09 -23.74 -8.31
C GLU A 14 7.82 -24.63 -9.29
N THR A 15 8.12 -25.85 -8.87
CA THR A 15 8.61 -26.86 -9.81
C THR A 15 7.39 -27.53 -10.43
N ASP A 16 7.54 -28.02 -11.65
CA ASP A 16 6.45 -28.69 -12.34
C ASP A 16 6.38 -30.18 -12.05
N VAL A 17 7.24 -30.69 -11.20
CA VAL A 17 7.29 -32.12 -10.88
C VAL A 17 6.43 -32.45 -9.69
N GLU A 18 6.51 -31.68 -8.63
CA GLU A 18 5.83 -31.97 -7.39
C GLU A 18 4.98 -30.81 -6.85
N GLY A 19 4.88 -29.75 -7.61
CA GLY A 19 4.06 -28.62 -7.21
C GLY A 19 4.50 -27.96 -5.93
N LYS A 20 5.77 -27.98 -5.62
CA LYS A 20 6.28 -27.40 -4.38
C LYS A 20 6.52 -25.91 -4.53
N LYS A 21 6.30 -25.20 -3.44
CA LYS A 21 6.59 -23.78 -3.38
C LYS A 21 7.25 -23.48 -2.05
N TYR A 22 8.39 -22.77 -2.11
CA TYR A 22 9.20 -22.51 -0.93
C TYR A 22 8.99 -21.08 -0.46
N ASP A 23 7.89 -20.83 0.23
CA ASP A 23 7.52 -19.50 0.67
C ASP A 23 7.19 -19.41 2.17
N GLY A 24 7.60 -20.42 2.95
CA GLY A 24 7.28 -20.48 4.37
C GLY A 24 7.76 -19.29 5.17
N ASP A 25 8.87 -18.67 4.75
CA ASP A 25 9.46 -17.52 5.43
C ASP A 25 9.00 -16.18 4.89
N LYS A 26 8.21 -16.19 3.84
CA LYS A 26 7.81 -14.96 3.17
C LYS A 26 6.53 -14.41 3.74
N ALA A 27 6.34 -13.12 3.59
CA ALA A 27 5.14 -12.46 4.09
C ALA A 27 3.90 -13.05 3.40
N LYS A 28 2.88 -13.31 4.19
CA LYS A 28 1.63 -13.90 3.71
C LYS A 28 0.69 -12.77 3.29
N LEU A 29 0.88 -12.29 2.07
CA LEU A 29 0.15 -11.12 1.59
C LEU A 29 -1.35 -11.38 1.43
N TYR A 30 -1.78 -12.65 1.36
CA TYR A 30 -3.20 -12.96 1.29
C TYR A 30 -3.97 -12.55 2.55
N LEU A 31 -3.23 -12.25 3.63
CA LEU A 31 -3.85 -11.77 4.87
C LEU A 31 -4.26 -10.31 4.81
N LEU A 32 -3.79 -9.57 3.81
CA LEU A 32 -4.16 -8.17 3.66
C LEU A 32 -5.65 -8.07 3.27
N PRO A 33 -6.41 -7.16 3.90
CA PRO A 33 -7.82 -6.96 3.53
C PRO A 33 -7.89 -6.24 2.18
N PRO A 34 -8.38 -6.93 1.12
CA PRO A 34 -8.27 -6.37 -0.23
C PRO A 34 -9.06 -5.07 -0.43
N LYS A 35 -10.22 -4.94 0.20
CA LYS A 35 -11.02 -3.72 0.01
C LYS A 35 -10.32 -2.51 0.61
N SER A 36 -9.70 -2.68 1.77
CA SER A 36 -8.96 -1.58 2.40
C SER A 36 -7.76 -1.17 1.58
N ILE A 37 -7.06 -2.15 1.00
CA ILE A 37 -5.91 -1.87 0.16
C ILE A 37 -6.34 -1.15 -1.13
N LEU A 38 -7.49 -1.55 -1.70
CA LEU A 38 -8.02 -0.85 -2.87
C LEU A 38 -8.35 0.60 -2.57
N GLU A 39 -8.87 0.89 -1.37
CA GLU A 39 -9.15 2.27 -0.98
C GLU A 39 -7.86 3.08 -0.91
N VAL A 40 -6.79 2.50 -0.37
CA VAL A 40 -5.49 3.16 -0.35
C VAL A 40 -5.02 3.43 -1.78
N GLY A 41 -5.20 2.47 -2.67
CA GLY A 41 -4.85 2.64 -4.07
C GLY A 41 -5.61 3.78 -4.74
N LYS A 42 -6.88 3.97 -4.39
CA LYS A 42 -7.67 5.07 -4.93
C LYS A 42 -7.12 6.42 -4.48
N VAL A 43 -6.71 6.54 -3.22
CA VAL A 43 -6.10 7.77 -2.72
C VAL A 43 -4.80 8.06 -3.46
N LEU A 44 -3.98 7.03 -3.66
CA LEU A 44 -2.72 7.20 -4.39
C LEU A 44 -2.97 7.64 -5.83
N THR A 45 -3.99 7.08 -6.45
CA THR A 45 -4.36 7.44 -7.82
C THR A 45 -4.79 8.91 -7.89
N TYR A 46 -5.61 9.34 -6.94
CA TYR A 46 -6.05 10.72 -6.86
C TYR A 46 -4.84 11.65 -6.73
N GLY A 47 -3.92 11.32 -5.84
CA GLY A 47 -2.72 12.14 -5.64
C GLY A 47 -1.83 12.20 -6.87
N ALA A 48 -1.68 11.07 -7.58
CA ALA A 48 -0.88 11.04 -8.80
C ALA A 48 -1.50 11.90 -9.91
N ASP A 49 -2.83 11.92 -9.99
CA ASP A 49 -3.53 12.77 -10.96
C ASP A 49 -3.41 14.24 -10.62
N LYS A 50 -3.44 14.57 -9.31
CA LYS A 50 -3.43 15.96 -8.86
C LYS A 50 -2.03 16.58 -8.94
N TYR A 51 -1.00 15.81 -8.61
CA TYR A 51 0.37 16.33 -8.56
C TYR A 51 1.25 15.63 -9.59
N ASP A 52 1.57 14.40 -9.32
CA ASP A 52 2.31 13.49 -10.17
C ASP A 52 2.71 12.29 -9.28
N ALA A 53 2.97 11.15 -9.88
CA ALA A 53 3.12 9.90 -9.14
C ALA A 53 4.28 9.93 -8.14
N GLU A 54 5.35 10.68 -8.44
CA GLU A 54 6.54 10.73 -7.60
C GLU A 54 6.67 12.03 -6.81
N ASN A 55 5.61 12.82 -6.75
CA ASN A 55 5.67 14.15 -6.11
C ASN A 55 6.10 14.07 -4.65
N TRP A 56 5.69 13.01 -3.95
CA TRP A 56 6.02 12.88 -2.52
C TRP A 56 7.54 12.87 -2.27
N ARG A 57 8.32 12.44 -3.25
CA ARG A 57 9.78 12.39 -3.13
C ARG A 57 10.42 13.77 -3.11
N LYS A 58 9.67 14.78 -3.55
CA LYS A 58 10.17 16.15 -3.66
C LYS A 58 9.73 17.03 -2.51
N VAL A 59 8.92 16.51 -1.60
CA VAL A 59 8.38 17.28 -0.49
C VAL A 59 9.46 17.45 0.58
N ASP A 60 9.81 18.70 0.90
CA ASP A 60 10.76 18.95 1.96
C ASP A 60 10.11 18.71 3.31
N ASP A 61 10.91 18.39 4.33
CA ASP A 61 10.44 18.06 5.67
C ASP A 61 9.35 16.97 5.62
N LEU A 62 9.57 15.99 4.76
CA LEU A 62 8.59 14.95 4.45
C LEU A 62 8.05 14.27 5.70
N GLN A 63 8.95 13.90 6.64
CA GLN A 63 8.56 13.16 7.85
C GLN A 63 7.50 13.89 8.65
N ASN A 64 7.76 15.17 8.96
CA ASN A 64 6.82 15.95 9.78
C ASN A 64 5.55 16.29 9.01
N ARG A 65 5.68 16.62 7.73
CA ARG A 65 4.54 17.03 6.94
C ARG A 65 3.55 15.88 6.71
N TYR A 66 4.06 14.69 6.41
CA TYR A 66 3.19 13.54 6.21
C TYR A 66 2.69 12.95 7.53
N THR A 67 3.46 13.06 8.61
CA THR A 67 2.95 12.67 9.92
C THR A 67 1.78 13.57 10.33
N SER A 68 1.92 14.89 10.13
CA SER A 68 0.83 15.82 10.45
C SER A 68 -0.40 15.53 9.60
N ALA A 69 -0.19 15.25 8.31
CA ALA A 69 -1.31 14.92 7.43
C ALA A 69 -2.01 13.64 7.88
N ALA A 70 -1.25 12.61 8.24
CA ALA A 70 -1.81 11.36 8.73
C ALA A 70 -2.65 11.60 9.99
N LEU A 71 -2.12 12.39 10.92
CA LEU A 71 -2.84 12.68 12.17
C LEU A 71 -4.12 13.48 11.91
N ARG A 72 -4.09 14.44 10.98
CA ARG A 72 -5.30 15.19 10.64
C ARG A 72 -6.41 14.26 10.16
N HIS A 73 -6.07 13.28 9.32
CA HIS A 73 -7.06 12.33 8.84
C HIS A 73 -7.55 11.40 9.95
N ILE A 74 -6.64 10.95 10.82
CA ILE A 74 -7.02 10.10 11.94
C ILE A 74 -7.96 10.85 12.89
N PHE A 75 -7.63 12.11 13.20
CA PHE A 75 -8.46 12.92 14.10
C PHE A 75 -9.83 13.20 13.49
N ALA A 76 -9.90 13.46 12.18
CA ALA A 76 -11.17 13.65 11.51
C ALA A 76 -12.04 12.40 11.62
N HIS A 77 -11.42 11.24 11.45
CA HIS A 77 -12.12 9.97 11.61
C HIS A 77 -12.65 9.81 13.05
N MET A 78 -11.82 10.13 14.04
CA MET A 78 -12.20 10.02 15.44
C MET A 78 -13.36 10.95 15.79
N ASP A 79 -13.46 12.08 15.10
CA ASP A 79 -14.54 13.04 15.28
C ASP A 79 -15.82 12.65 14.55
N GLY A 80 -15.81 11.50 13.89
CA GLY A 80 -17.01 10.99 13.22
C GLY A 80 -17.09 11.29 11.74
N GLU A 81 -16.09 11.93 11.17
CA GLU A 81 -16.05 12.21 9.74
C GLU A 81 -15.37 11.02 9.03
N ALA A 82 -16.16 10.18 8.39
CA ALA A 82 -15.60 8.96 7.78
C ALA A 82 -14.80 9.28 6.52
N ASP A 83 -15.32 10.16 5.67
CA ASP A 83 -14.75 10.42 4.35
C ASP A 83 -14.21 11.83 4.24
N ASP A 84 -13.12 11.96 3.51
CA ASP A 84 -12.51 13.25 3.20
C ASP A 84 -13.40 14.00 2.21
N GLU A 85 -13.62 15.29 2.47
CA GLU A 85 -14.51 16.12 1.65
C GLU A 85 -14.01 16.28 0.22
N GLU A 86 -12.71 16.40 0.06
CA GLU A 86 -12.12 16.65 -1.25
C GLU A 86 -12.22 15.43 -2.16
N THR A 87 -11.96 14.24 -1.62
CA THR A 87 -11.86 13.04 -2.44
C THR A 87 -13.07 12.12 -2.33
N GLY A 88 -13.84 12.24 -1.26
CA GLY A 88 -14.91 11.28 -0.97
C GLY A 88 -14.39 9.93 -0.51
N LEU A 89 -13.11 9.82 -0.23
CA LEU A 89 -12.49 8.57 0.19
C LEU A 89 -12.20 8.58 1.69
N SER A 90 -12.11 7.40 2.27
CA SER A 90 -11.94 7.24 3.71
C SER A 90 -10.74 8.01 4.24
N HIS A 91 -10.93 8.72 5.35
CA HIS A 91 -9.82 9.39 6.05
C HIS A 91 -8.76 8.38 6.48
N LEU A 92 -9.15 7.15 6.82
CA LEU A 92 -8.16 6.14 7.22
C LEU A 92 -7.31 5.70 6.04
N ALA A 93 -7.90 5.65 4.84
CA ALA A 93 -7.13 5.35 3.64
C ALA A 93 -6.12 6.47 3.35
N HIS A 94 -6.52 7.73 3.54
CA HIS A 94 -5.60 8.86 3.40
C HIS A 94 -4.47 8.78 4.42
N ALA A 95 -4.78 8.43 5.67
CA ALA A 95 -3.77 8.29 6.71
C ALA A 95 -2.76 7.20 6.33
N MET A 96 -3.23 6.07 5.82
CA MET A 96 -2.34 5.00 5.39
C MET A 96 -1.40 5.43 4.26
N CYS A 97 -1.92 6.19 3.30
CA CYS A 97 -1.08 6.72 2.23
C CYS A 97 0.03 7.60 2.78
N CYS A 98 -0.29 8.48 3.73
CA CYS A 98 0.71 9.35 4.33
C CYS A 98 1.79 8.53 5.04
N LEU A 99 1.42 7.43 5.68
CA LEU A 99 2.37 6.58 6.38
C LEU A 99 3.24 5.78 5.40
N LEU A 100 2.74 5.46 4.22
CA LEU A 100 3.53 4.76 3.20
C LEU A 100 4.68 5.61 2.67
N PHE A 101 4.56 6.92 2.74
CA PHE A 101 5.57 7.83 2.20
C PHE A 101 6.71 8.15 3.17
N LYS A 102 6.81 7.42 4.24
CA LYS A 102 7.82 7.71 5.27
C LYS A 102 9.08 6.87 5.16
#